data_c924ca1e35493a0c7fd427ae97fa0285
#
_entry.id   c924ca1e35493a0c7fd427ae97fa0285
#
_cell.length_a   1.000
_cell.length_b   1.000
_cell.length_c   1.000
_cell.angle_alpha   90.00
_cell.angle_beta   90.00
_cell.angle_gamma   90.00
#
_symmetry.space_group_name_H-M   'P 1'
#
loop_
_entity.id
_entity.type
_entity.pdbx_description
1 polymer ?
#
loop_
_entity_poly.entity_id
_entity_poly.type
_entity_poly.pdbx_seq_one_letter_code
_entity_poly.pdbx_strand_id
1 'polypeptide(L)'
;MPPLPKDVLPSYIHVLDTVHTLEAAGGPVRVSDISDALGLPRPGVTRTVKEMEAKGYLTKSASPDDGRVTYITATEAGRQLWDKYDTQYFSELLPALQDIPEEDAACMIRTIETLYQVLSERRNNVGKQQIRFYPGEHPAQADPVHRKLAKQAQL
;
A
#
# COMPACT_ATOMS: atom_id res chain seq x y z
N MET A 1 -0.62 11.95 -13.21
CA MET A 1 0.07 12.25 -11.94
C MET A 1 1.08 13.36 -12.20
N PRO A 2 1.05 14.47 -11.46
CA PRO A 2 2.04 15.52 -11.66
C PRO A 2 3.46 14.96 -11.54
N PRO A 3 4.44 15.49 -12.31
CA PRO A 3 5.80 14.96 -12.24
C PRO A 3 6.36 15.15 -10.83
N LEU A 4 6.84 14.05 -10.25
CA LEU A 4 7.47 14.09 -8.94
C LEU A 4 8.74 14.96 -8.98
N PRO A 5 9.04 15.74 -7.93
CA PRO A 5 10.31 16.43 -7.84
C PRO A 5 11.48 15.44 -7.98
N LYS A 6 12.61 15.94 -8.48
CA LYS A 6 13.83 15.14 -8.53
C LYS A 6 14.13 14.61 -7.13
N ASP A 7 14.39 13.32 -7.01
CA ASP A 7 14.69 12.63 -5.75
C ASP A 7 13.49 12.33 -4.83
N VAL A 8 12.24 12.54 -5.28
CA VAL A 8 11.04 12.07 -4.59
C VAL A 8 10.54 10.78 -5.27
N LEU A 9 10.37 9.72 -4.50
CA LEU A 9 9.85 8.45 -4.99
C LEU A 9 8.33 8.38 -4.78
N PRO A 10 7.58 7.68 -5.65
CA PRO A 10 6.14 7.45 -5.43
C PRO A 10 5.81 6.85 -4.07
N SER A 11 6.68 5.99 -3.55
CA SER A 11 6.52 5.40 -2.21
C SER A 11 6.52 6.42 -1.08
N TYR A 12 7.13 7.61 -1.27
CA TYR A 12 7.09 8.67 -0.25
C TYR A 12 5.69 9.25 -0.12
N ILE A 13 4.99 9.43 -1.24
CA ILE A 13 3.61 9.93 -1.22
C ILE A 13 2.70 8.94 -0.49
N HIS A 14 2.81 7.64 -0.76
CA HIS A 14 2.03 6.62 -0.05
C HIS A 14 2.32 6.58 1.44
N VAL A 15 3.59 6.76 1.84
CA VAL A 15 3.94 6.83 3.28
C VAL A 15 3.39 8.10 3.90
N LEU A 16 3.47 9.26 3.25
CA LEU A 16 2.91 10.52 3.76
C LEU A 16 1.40 10.45 3.90
N ASP A 17 0.70 9.92 2.91
CA ASP A 17 -0.75 9.71 2.95
C ASP A 17 -1.16 8.80 4.11
N THR A 18 -0.43 7.69 4.30
CA THR A 18 -0.66 6.78 5.42
C THR A 18 -0.40 7.47 6.76
N VAL A 19 0.69 8.24 6.90
CA VAL A 19 0.99 8.99 8.13
C VAL A 19 -0.11 10.01 8.41
N HIS A 20 -0.54 10.77 7.40
CA HIS A 20 -1.61 11.75 7.53
C HIS A 20 -2.94 11.10 8.00
N THR A 21 -3.31 9.98 7.37
CA THR A 21 -4.52 9.23 7.74
C THR A 21 -4.47 8.70 9.17
N LEU A 22 -3.32 8.15 9.59
CA LEU A 22 -3.14 7.62 10.94
C LEU A 22 -3.09 8.74 11.99
N GLU A 23 -2.45 9.89 11.71
CA GLU A 23 -2.45 11.07 12.58
C GLU A 23 -3.88 11.63 12.76
N ALA A 24 -4.67 11.68 11.69
CA ALA A 24 -6.07 12.11 11.73
C ALA A 24 -6.96 11.18 12.57
N ALA A 25 -6.63 9.89 12.66
CA ALA A 25 -7.31 8.93 13.53
C ALA A 25 -6.96 9.11 15.02
N GLY A 26 -6.03 10.01 15.37
CA GLY A 26 -5.80 10.49 16.75
C GLY A 26 -4.80 9.68 17.56
N GLY A 27 -3.90 8.92 16.92
CA GLY A 27 -2.87 8.13 17.62
C GLY A 27 -1.44 8.46 17.19
N PRO A 28 -0.45 8.17 18.03
CA PRO A 28 0.95 8.28 17.64
C PRO A 28 1.28 7.20 16.60
N VAL A 29 1.86 7.60 15.48
CA VAL A 29 2.16 6.72 14.34
C VAL A 29 3.51 6.04 14.50
N ARG A 30 3.57 4.72 14.37
CA ARG A 30 4.79 3.92 14.39
C ARG A 30 5.08 3.36 13.01
N VAL A 31 6.33 2.95 12.78
CA VAL A 31 6.70 2.25 11.52
C VAL A 31 5.88 0.96 11.32
N SER A 32 5.52 0.26 12.40
CA SER A 32 4.62 -0.89 12.34
C SER A 32 3.26 -0.55 11.76
N ASP A 33 2.68 0.55 12.22
CA ASP A 33 1.33 0.97 11.83
C ASP A 33 1.30 1.35 10.35
N ILE A 34 2.36 2.04 9.87
CA ILE A 34 2.53 2.35 8.44
C ILE A 34 2.69 1.06 7.62
N SER A 35 3.48 0.10 8.11
CA SER A 35 3.71 -1.20 7.46
C SER A 35 2.41 -2.00 7.33
N ASP A 36 1.64 -2.04 8.41
CA ASP A 36 0.39 -2.78 8.48
C ASP A 36 -0.68 -2.14 7.58
N ALA A 37 -0.79 -0.80 7.59
CA ALA A 37 -1.72 -0.06 6.74
C ALA A 37 -1.40 -0.20 5.23
N LEU A 38 -0.11 -0.17 4.87
CA LEU A 38 0.32 -0.36 3.48
C LEU A 38 0.33 -1.83 3.03
N GLY A 39 0.22 -2.79 3.95
CA GLY A 39 0.38 -4.21 3.66
C GLY A 39 1.78 -4.58 3.16
N LEU A 40 2.81 -3.81 3.54
CA LEU A 40 4.19 -3.98 3.10
C LEU A 40 5.09 -4.54 4.21
N PRO A 41 6.16 -5.29 3.86
CA PRO A 41 7.12 -5.78 4.85
C PRO A 41 7.84 -4.63 5.59
N ARG A 42 7.91 -4.72 6.92
CA ARG A 42 8.55 -3.71 7.79
C ARG A 42 9.95 -3.26 7.38
N PRO A 43 10.86 -4.15 6.92
CA PRO A 43 12.20 -3.71 6.50
C PRO A 43 12.18 -2.70 5.36
N GLY A 44 11.29 -2.87 4.38
CA GLY A 44 11.11 -1.94 3.27
C GLY A 44 10.59 -0.57 3.74
N VAL A 45 9.53 -0.57 4.55
CA VAL A 45 8.95 0.65 5.13
C VAL A 45 9.96 1.37 6.02
N THR A 46 10.72 0.64 6.86
CA THR A 46 11.77 1.22 7.71
C THR A 46 12.84 1.94 6.88
N ARG A 47 13.23 1.36 5.75
CA ARG A 47 14.21 1.99 4.83
C ARG A 47 13.64 3.27 4.24
N THR A 48 12.42 3.21 3.69
CA THR A 48 11.75 4.39 3.12
C THR A 48 11.59 5.51 4.15
N VAL A 49 11.16 5.20 5.37
CA VAL A 49 11.04 6.18 6.47
C VAL A 49 12.39 6.82 6.82
N LYS A 50 13.49 6.05 6.86
CA LYS A 50 14.84 6.59 7.08
C LYS A 50 15.29 7.54 5.96
N GLU A 51 15.00 7.18 4.71
CA GLU A 51 15.31 8.03 3.56
C GLU A 51 14.50 9.33 3.59
N MET A 52 13.24 9.27 3.96
CA MET A 52 12.35 10.44 4.08
C MET A 52 12.75 11.33 5.26
N GLU A 53 13.20 10.75 6.38
CA GLU A 53 13.75 11.49 7.52
C GLU A 53 15.02 12.26 7.11
N ALA A 54 15.95 11.59 6.42
CA ALA A 54 17.18 12.22 5.92
C ALA A 54 16.91 13.36 4.93
N LYS A 55 15.78 13.32 4.22
CA LYS A 55 15.32 14.37 3.29
C LYS A 55 14.45 15.44 3.98
N GLY A 56 14.18 15.30 5.27
CA GLY A 56 13.39 16.26 6.04
C GLY A 56 11.88 16.19 5.81
N TYR A 57 11.33 15.13 5.23
CA TYR A 57 9.88 14.94 5.05
C TYR A 57 9.20 14.35 6.28
N LEU A 58 9.92 13.57 7.06
CA LEU A 58 9.45 12.96 8.30
C LEU A 58 10.41 13.32 9.43
N THR A 59 9.91 13.29 10.65
CA THR A 59 10.70 13.37 11.87
C THR A 59 10.37 12.20 12.78
N LYS A 60 11.33 11.85 13.65
CA LYS A 60 11.19 10.80 14.65
C LYS A 60 11.29 11.40 16.02
N SER A 61 10.43 10.93 16.93
CA SER A 61 10.49 11.23 18.35
C SER A 61 10.41 9.94 19.16
N ALA A 62 11.13 9.89 20.28
CA ALA A 62 10.97 8.77 21.21
C ALA A 62 9.64 8.89 21.95
N SER A 63 9.01 7.75 22.24
CA SER A 63 7.85 7.73 23.12
C SER A 63 8.24 8.22 24.53
N PRO A 64 7.45 9.09 25.16
CA PRO A 64 7.71 9.51 26.53
C PRO A 64 7.59 8.35 27.55
N ASP A 65 6.81 7.32 27.22
CA ASP A 65 6.52 6.21 28.11
C ASP A 65 7.48 5.02 27.94
N ASP A 66 8.02 4.82 26.72
CA ASP A 66 8.96 3.75 26.40
C ASP A 66 9.95 4.22 25.32
N GLY A 67 11.18 4.51 25.72
CA GLY A 67 12.25 4.95 24.83
C GLY A 67 12.63 3.98 23.70
N ARG A 68 12.10 2.73 23.73
CA ARG A 68 12.25 1.76 22.63
C ARG A 68 11.26 2.00 21.49
N VAL A 69 10.20 2.76 21.75
CA VAL A 69 9.16 3.09 20.79
C VAL A 69 9.49 4.42 20.15
N THR A 70 9.48 4.44 18.82
CA THR A 70 9.72 5.65 18.03
C THR A 70 8.43 6.01 17.28
N TYR A 71 8.01 7.25 17.43
CA TYR A 71 6.90 7.83 16.70
C TYR A 71 7.39 8.56 15.46
N ILE A 72 6.59 8.51 14.42
CA ILE A 72 6.82 9.14 13.12
C ILE A 72 5.79 10.25 12.95
N THR A 73 6.25 11.42 12.55
CA THR A 73 5.39 12.58 12.28
C THR A 73 5.82 13.25 10.98
N ALA A 74 4.85 13.70 10.19
CA ALA A 74 5.14 14.47 8.98
C ALA A 74 5.65 15.88 9.37
N THR A 75 6.76 16.30 8.76
CA THR A 75 7.26 17.68 8.88
C THR A 75 6.39 18.61 8.03
N GLU A 76 6.61 19.91 8.16
CA GLU A 76 5.94 20.88 7.29
C GLU A 76 6.27 20.63 5.81
N ALA A 77 7.52 20.30 5.47
CA ALA A 77 7.90 19.94 4.09
C ALA A 77 7.22 18.64 3.63
N GLY A 78 7.04 17.68 4.53
CA GLY A 78 6.29 16.46 4.24
C GLY A 78 4.81 16.74 3.97
N ARG A 79 4.17 17.57 4.79
CA ARG A 79 2.77 17.98 4.60
C ARG A 79 2.55 18.73 3.29
N GLN A 80 3.44 19.68 2.96
CA GLN A 80 3.37 20.42 1.70
C GLN A 80 3.57 19.51 0.48
N LEU A 81 4.45 18.51 0.59
CA LEU A 81 4.65 17.51 -0.45
C LEU A 81 3.39 16.67 -0.63
N TRP A 82 2.78 16.19 0.45
CA TRP A 82 1.55 15.41 0.42
C TRP A 82 0.40 16.24 -0.17
N ASP A 83 0.13 17.43 0.34
CA ASP A 83 -0.95 18.30 -0.12
C ASP A 83 -0.86 18.60 -1.62
N LYS A 84 0.35 18.88 -2.11
CA LYS A 84 0.57 19.10 -3.54
C LYS A 84 0.16 17.91 -4.40
N TYR A 85 0.44 16.68 -3.94
CA TYR A 85 0.16 15.49 -4.73
C TYR A 85 -1.23 14.92 -4.49
N ASP A 86 -1.77 15.03 -3.31
CA ASP A 86 -3.13 14.60 -3.00
C ASP A 86 -4.14 15.60 -3.55
N THR A 87 -4.14 16.83 -3.06
CA THR A 87 -5.12 17.85 -3.42
C THR A 87 -5.03 18.25 -4.90
N GLN A 88 -3.84 18.52 -5.41
CA GLN A 88 -3.68 18.93 -6.80
C GLN A 88 -4.01 17.79 -7.77
N TYR A 89 -3.55 16.57 -7.49
CA TYR A 89 -3.82 15.42 -8.35
C TYR A 89 -5.33 15.14 -8.45
N PHE A 90 -6.02 15.09 -7.33
CA PHE A 90 -7.47 14.86 -7.34
C PHE A 90 -8.26 16.04 -7.93
N SER A 91 -7.83 17.28 -7.72
CA SER A 91 -8.49 18.44 -8.35
C SER A 91 -8.40 18.42 -9.89
N GLU A 92 -7.33 17.87 -10.44
CA GLU A 92 -7.16 17.70 -11.89
C GLU A 92 -7.91 16.45 -12.40
N LEU A 93 -7.96 15.37 -11.61
CA LEU A 93 -8.57 14.10 -12.01
C LEU A 93 -10.10 14.09 -11.90
N LEU A 94 -10.66 14.66 -10.85
CA LEU A 94 -12.10 14.61 -10.57
C LEU A 94 -12.96 15.15 -11.72
N PRO A 95 -12.61 16.28 -12.38
CA PRO A 95 -13.36 16.75 -13.54
C PRO A 95 -13.40 15.76 -14.71
N ALA A 96 -12.34 14.97 -14.88
CA ALA A 96 -12.28 13.96 -15.94
C ALA A 96 -13.11 12.70 -15.61
N LEU A 97 -13.45 12.49 -14.33
CA LEU A 97 -14.24 11.36 -13.86
C LEU A 97 -15.73 11.69 -13.64
N GLN A 98 -16.13 12.95 -13.78
CA GLN A 98 -17.50 13.40 -13.51
C GLN A 98 -18.56 12.75 -14.39
N ASP A 99 -18.17 12.23 -15.57
CA ASP A 99 -19.08 11.55 -16.51
C ASP A 99 -19.30 10.06 -16.14
N ILE A 100 -18.60 9.55 -15.13
CA ILE A 100 -18.80 8.18 -14.65
C ILE A 100 -20.05 8.17 -13.74
N PRO A 101 -21.09 7.39 -14.07
CA PRO A 101 -22.28 7.28 -13.21
C PRO A 101 -21.91 6.79 -11.81
N GLU A 102 -22.58 7.34 -10.80
CA GLU A 102 -22.34 6.95 -9.41
C GLU A 102 -22.56 5.45 -9.18
N GLU A 103 -23.55 4.86 -9.88
CA GLU A 103 -23.82 3.43 -9.83
C GLU A 103 -22.66 2.57 -10.32
N ASP A 104 -21.98 3.00 -11.40
CA ASP A 104 -20.85 2.28 -11.97
C ASP A 104 -19.62 2.40 -11.06
N ALA A 105 -19.38 3.58 -10.51
CA ALA A 105 -18.33 3.80 -9.51
C ALA A 105 -18.54 2.93 -8.26
N ALA A 106 -19.76 2.92 -7.72
CA ALA A 106 -20.10 2.09 -6.58
C ALA A 106 -20.01 0.58 -6.88
N CYS A 107 -20.38 0.16 -8.09
CA CYS A 107 -20.23 -1.24 -8.53
C CYS A 107 -18.75 -1.63 -8.59
N MET A 108 -17.90 -0.78 -9.14
CA MET A 108 -16.46 -1.02 -9.22
C MET A 108 -15.82 -1.11 -7.83
N ILE A 109 -16.17 -0.20 -6.92
CA ILE A 109 -15.66 -0.22 -5.54
C ILE A 109 -16.02 -1.55 -4.85
N ARG A 110 -17.29 -1.96 -4.88
CA ARG A 110 -17.73 -3.24 -4.30
C ARG A 110 -16.98 -4.44 -4.90
N THR A 111 -16.74 -4.41 -6.21
CA THR A 111 -16.01 -5.49 -6.90
C THR A 111 -14.55 -5.56 -6.44
N ILE A 112 -13.88 -4.40 -6.32
CA ILE A 112 -12.49 -4.30 -5.83
C ILE A 112 -12.40 -4.77 -4.38
N GLU A 113 -13.33 -4.35 -3.52
CA GLU A 113 -13.39 -4.79 -2.12
C GLU A 113 -13.54 -6.31 -2.00
N THR A 114 -14.45 -6.89 -2.80
CA THR A 114 -14.65 -8.35 -2.84
C THR A 114 -13.38 -9.08 -3.28
N LEU A 115 -12.72 -8.59 -4.34
CA LEU A 115 -11.45 -9.16 -4.82
C LEU A 115 -10.36 -9.04 -3.76
N TYR A 116 -10.26 -7.90 -3.10
CA TYR A 116 -9.30 -7.69 -2.02
C TYR A 116 -9.51 -8.66 -0.86
N GLN A 117 -10.75 -8.87 -0.42
CA GLN A 117 -11.08 -9.84 0.62
C GLN A 117 -10.67 -11.26 0.24
N VAL A 118 -11.08 -11.73 -0.96
CA VAL A 118 -10.75 -13.07 -1.46
C VAL A 118 -9.24 -13.29 -1.54
N LEU A 119 -8.49 -12.31 -2.06
CA LEU A 119 -7.04 -12.40 -2.19
C LEU A 119 -6.33 -12.36 -0.82
N SER A 120 -6.85 -11.55 0.11
CA SER A 120 -6.31 -11.45 1.46
C SER A 120 -6.51 -12.73 2.26
N GLU A 121 -7.68 -13.36 2.16
CA GLU A 121 -7.96 -14.66 2.78
C GLU A 121 -7.03 -15.76 2.23
N ARG A 122 -6.83 -15.80 0.91
CA ARG A 122 -5.89 -16.74 0.29
C ARG A 122 -4.45 -16.52 0.77
N ARG A 123 -4.01 -15.27 0.88
CA ARG A 123 -2.67 -14.95 1.40
C ARG A 123 -2.50 -15.43 2.83
N ASN A 124 -3.51 -15.25 3.69
CA ASN A 124 -3.49 -15.70 5.08
C ASN A 124 -3.52 -17.22 5.20
N ASN A 125 -4.20 -17.91 4.29
CA ASN A 125 -4.25 -19.37 4.26
C ASN A 125 -2.95 -20.00 3.73
N VAL A 126 -2.30 -19.39 2.73
CA VAL A 126 -0.99 -19.84 2.23
C VAL A 126 0.10 -19.68 3.30
N GLY A 127 0.05 -18.64 4.13
CA GLY A 127 0.97 -18.46 5.26
C GLY A 127 0.81 -19.51 6.38
N LYS A 128 -0.32 -20.19 6.46
CA LYS A 128 -0.58 -21.29 7.43
C LYS A 128 -0.29 -22.67 6.87
N GLN A 129 -0.24 -22.85 5.56
CA GLN A 129 0.27 -24.05 4.92
C GLN A 129 1.77 -23.88 4.72
N GLN A 130 2.58 -24.47 5.61
CA GLN A 130 3.99 -24.69 5.34
C GLN A 130 4.11 -25.26 3.92
N ILE A 131 4.77 -24.50 3.03
CA ILE A 131 5.14 -25.00 1.73
C ILE A 131 6.11 -26.16 2.00
N ARG A 132 5.60 -27.37 2.01
CA ARG A 132 6.41 -28.57 1.96
C ARG A 132 7.02 -28.58 0.57
N PHE A 133 8.20 -28.04 0.46
CA PHE A 133 9.03 -28.22 -0.72
C PHE A 133 9.39 -29.71 -0.79
N TYR A 134 8.75 -30.45 -1.67
CA TYR A 134 9.21 -31.77 -2.06
C TYR A 134 10.29 -31.58 -3.14
N PRO A 135 11.56 -31.87 -2.86
CA PRO A 135 12.56 -31.92 -3.91
C PRO A 135 12.35 -33.24 -4.68
N GLY A 136 11.81 -33.16 -5.88
CA GLY A 136 11.85 -34.25 -6.84
C GLY A 136 10.49 -34.83 -7.23
N GLU A 137 9.62 -34.09 -7.86
CA GLU A 137 8.62 -34.66 -8.77
C GLU A 137 8.48 -33.78 -10.01
N HIS A 138 8.59 -34.43 -11.16
CA HIS A 138 8.51 -33.87 -12.51
C HIS A 138 7.16 -33.17 -12.78
N PRO A 139 7.10 -32.12 -13.65
CA PRO A 139 5.91 -31.31 -13.92
C PRO A 139 4.93 -32.02 -14.88
N ALA A 140 4.46 -33.21 -14.54
CA ALA A 140 3.49 -33.96 -15.36
C ALA A 140 2.07 -34.02 -14.79
N GLN A 141 1.77 -33.34 -13.66
CA GLN A 141 0.41 -33.25 -13.13
C GLN A 141 0.01 -31.78 -12.96
N ALA A 142 -0.24 -31.14 -14.10
CA ALA A 142 -0.82 -29.82 -14.11
C ALA A 142 -2.24 -29.86 -13.54
N ASP A 143 -2.48 -29.00 -12.55
CA ASP A 143 -3.74 -28.66 -11.92
C ASP A 143 -4.90 -28.60 -12.96
N PRO A 144 -6.07 -29.21 -12.66
CA PRO A 144 -7.25 -29.20 -13.55
C PRO A 144 -7.69 -27.81 -14.03
N VAL A 145 -7.38 -26.76 -13.30
CA VAL A 145 -7.71 -25.37 -13.67
C VAL A 145 -6.87 -24.91 -14.87
N HIS A 146 -5.61 -25.27 -14.96
CA HIS A 146 -4.74 -24.93 -16.11
C HIS A 146 -5.16 -25.66 -17.40
N ARG A 147 -5.75 -26.86 -17.30
CA ARG A 147 -6.28 -27.59 -18.47
C ARG A 147 -7.53 -26.92 -19.06
N LYS A 148 -8.34 -26.25 -18.23
CA LYS A 148 -9.56 -25.57 -18.69
C LYS A 148 -9.26 -24.28 -19.43
N LEU A 149 -8.28 -23.52 -18.95
CA LEU A 149 -7.85 -22.25 -19.58
C LEU A 149 -7.12 -22.46 -20.91
N ALA A 150 -6.30 -23.51 -21.02
CA ALA A 150 -5.62 -23.85 -22.27
C ALA A 150 -6.56 -24.32 -23.40
N LYS A 151 -7.72 -24.90 -23.07
CA LYS A 151 -8.74 -25.28 -24.05
C LYS A 151 -9.59 -24.11 -24.55
N GLN A 152 -9.70 -23.02 -23.80
CA GLN A 152 -10.44 -21.82 -24.22
C GLN A 152 -9.60 -20.84 -25.05
N ALA A 153 -8.29 -20.97 -25.07
CA ALA A 153 -7.39 -20.13 -25.85
C ALA A 153 -7.10 -20.66 -27.27
N GLN A 154 -7.70 -21.79 -27.66
CA GLN A 154 -7.54 -22.43 -28.98
C GLN A 154 -8.84 -22.43 -29.84
N LEU A 155 -9.82 -21.59 -29.48
CA LEU A 155 -11.00 -21.25 -30.28
C LEU A 155 -10.96 -19.74 -30.62
#